data_bafa8b6a09f3b5dba8e4f880fe455ad0
#
_entry.id   bafa8b6a09f3b5dba8e4f880fe455ad0
#
_cell.length_a   1.000
_cell.length_b   1.000
_cell.length_c   1.000
_cell.angle_alpha   90.00
_cell.angle_beta   90.00
_cell.angle_gamma   90.00
#
_symmetry.space_group_name_H-M   'P 1'
#
loop_
_entity.id
_entity.type
_entity.pdbx_description
1 polymer ?
#
loop_
_entity_poly.entity_id
_entity_poly.type
_entity_poly.pdbx_seq_one_letter_code
_entity_poly.pdbx_strand_id
1 'polypeptide(L)'
;MLGDMLATASVDIADKAASKLTYGSNVVAALLNMHREVEVGQVLDLAVELNPLNDPNELVEASLNVFRWKTASYTTIAPLEFGMLAAGLSKDDARRHALAVGLPLGLAFQLADDLLDVVGSSRNTGKPVGGDIREGKRTVLLADAINAADDGQRRELIDMWEADSRSETQVQRAIELFGQTGAIAQSRNRIADLWHASKSAINALNLSEYRKSPLVEACARFVPDVRANA
;
A
#
# COMPACT_ATOMS: atom_id res chain seq x y z
N MET A 1 3.93 24.37 -5.80
CA MET A 1 4.84 25.32 -5.10
C MET A 1 5.02 25.00 -3.62
N LEU A 2 3.97 24.98 -2.74
CA LEU A 2 4.19 24.66 -1.32
C LEU A 2 4.79 23.23 -1.13
N GLY A 3 4.28 22.24 -1.85
CA GLY A 3 4.79 20.87 -1.82
C GLY A 3 6.26 20.77 -2.22
N ASP A 4 6.67 21.50 -3.26
CA ASP A 4 8.07 21.52 -3.72
C ASP A 4 9.00 22.14 -2.68
N MET A 5 8.57 23.21 -2.02
CA MET A 5 9.32 23.83 -0.92
C MET A 5 9.46 22.89 0.28
N LEU A 6 8.40 22.15 0.62
CA LEU A 6 8.43 21.16 1.72
C LEU A 6 9.32 19.97 1.36
N ALA A 7 9.29 19.47 0.12
CA ALA A 7 10.15 18.41 -0.35
C ALA A 7 11.63 18.81 -0.26
N THR A 8 11.98 20.02 -0.73
CA THR A 8 13.35 20.54 -0.62
C THR A 8 13.77 20.72 0.84
N ALA A 9 12.89 21.31 1.67
CA ALA A 9 13.18 21.49 3.10
C ALA A 9 13.39 20.15 3.83
N SER A 10 12.69 19.09 3.44
CA SER A 10 12.87 17.76 4.03
C SER A 10 14.27 17.21 3.80
N VAL A 11 14.87 17.46 2.63
CA VAL A 11 16.24 17.06 2.31
C VAL A 11 17.24 17.83 3.16
N ASP A 12 17.08 19.16 3.31
CA ASP A 12 17.95 19.98 4.16
C ASP A 12 17.90 19.55 5.63
N ILE A 13 16.71 19.21 6.13
CA ILE A 13 16.53 18.72 7.50
C ILE A 13 17.22 17.36 7.67
N ALA A 14 17.03 16.45 6.72
CA ALA A 14 17.64 15.13 6.76
C ALA A 14 19.18 15.21 6.69
N ASP A 15 19.74 16.06 5.83
CA ASP A 15 21.19 16.25 5.73
C ASP A 15 21.78 16.77 7.05
N LYS A 16 21.15 17.79 7.64
CA LYS A 16 21.56 18.32 8.95
C LYS A 16 21.46 17.27 10.07
N ALA A 17 20.39 16.49 10.09
CA ALA A 17 20.20 15.44 11.09
C ALA A 17 21.21 14.30 10.91
N ALA A 18 21.43 13.89 9.67
CA ALA A 18 22.33 12.79 9.31
C ALA A 18 23.83 13.16 9.47
N SER A 19 24.18 14.45 9.46
CA SER A 19 25.59 14.93 9.59
C SER A 19 26.29 14.41 10.85
N LYS A 20 25.56 14.00 11.88
CA LYS A 20 26.07 13.43 13.12
C LYS A 20 26.24 11.90 13.09
N LEU A 21 25.82 11.24 12.02
CA LEU A 21 25.89 9.79 11.86
C LEU A 21 27.14 9.41 11.06
N THR A 22 27.76 8.29 11.39
CA THR A 22 28.94 7.76 10.69
C THR A 22 28.71 7.58 9.19
N TYR A 23 27.49 7.15 8.81
CA TYR A 23 27.09 6.93 7.42
C TYR A 23 25.92 7.84 7.01
N GLY A 24 25.93 9.09 7.48
CA GLY A 24 24.83 10.03 7.26
C GLY A 24 24.49 10.27 5.80
N SER A 25 25.50 10.31 4.91
CA SER A 25 25.30 10.45 3.47
C SER A 25 24.42 9.32 2.87
N ASN A 26 24.46 8.10 3.42
CA ASN A 26 23.62 7.00 2.98
C ASN A 26 22.15 7.24 3.35
N VAL A 27 21.87 7.87 4.49
CA VAL A 27 20.49 8.22 4.89
C VAL A 27 19.91 9.26 3.93
N VAL A 28 20.68 10.29 3.59
CA VAL A 28 20.26 11.32 2.61
C VAL A 28 20.05 10.71 1.23
N ALA A 29 20.96 9.83 0.79
CA ALA A 29 20.81 9.11 -0.48
C ALA A 29 19.56 8.23 -0.51
N ALA A 30 19.24 7.54 0.59
CA ALA A 30 18.03 6.74 0.71
C ALA A 30 16.76 7.60 0.68
N LEU A 31 16.77 8.80 1.33
CA LEU A 31 15.66 9.76 1.25
C LEU A 31 15.41 10.23 -0.18
N LEU A 32 16.47 10.62 -0.89
CA LEU A 32 16.35 11.04 -2.29
C LEU A 32 15.88 9.90 -3.20
N ASN A 33 16.28 8.67 -2.90
CA ASN A 33 15.78 7.50 -3.62
C ASN A 33 14.29 7.28 -3.36
N MET A 34 13.85 7.40 -2.10
CA MET A 34 12.43 7.32 -1.74
C MET A 34 11.60 8.38 -2.48
N HIS A 35 12.07 9.64 -2.57
CA HIS A 35 11.37 10.68 -3.34
C HIS A 35 11.17 10.26 -4.79
N ARG A 36 12.23 9.77 -5.47
CA ARG A 36 12.11 9.27 -6.86
C ARG A 36 11.15 8.09 -6.99
N GLU A 37 11.17 7.17 -6.03
CA GLU A 37 10.24 6.03 -6.02
C GLU A 37 8.78 6.50 -5.92
N VAL A 38 8.49 7.47 -5.06
CA VAL A 38 7.15 8.07 -4.92
C VAL A 38 6.72 8.80 -6.19
N GLU A 39 7.61 9.57 -6.81
CA GLU A 39 7.32 10.28 -8.06
C GLU A 39 6.97 9.29 -9.18
N VAL A 40 7.73 8.21 -9.32
CA VAL A 40 7.39 7.12 -10.26
C VAL A 40 6.03 6.51 -9.90
N GLY A 41 5.78 6.27 -8.62
CA GLY A 41 4.51 5.74 -8.13
C GLY A 41 3.31 6.64 -8.45
N GLN A 42 3.49 7.97 -8.38
CA GLN A 42 2.44 8.93 -8.76
C GLN A 42 2.13 8.88 -10.27
N VAL A 43 3.14 8.73 -11.12
CA VAL A 43 2.93 8.57 -12.57
C VAL A 43 2.18 7.27 -12.87
N LEU A 44 2.56 6.17 -12.21
CA LEU A 44 1.89 4.88 -12.35
C LEU A 44 0.44 4.91 -11.86
N ASP A 45 0.16 5.63 -10.77
CA ASP A 45 -1.18 5.84 -10.23
C ASP A 45 -2.11 6.52 -11.26
N LEU A 46 -1.62 7.55 -11.93
CA LEU A 46 -2.36 8.19 -13.01
C LEU A 46 -2.53 7.27 -14.24
N ALA A 47 -1.52 6.45 -14.53
CA ALA A 47 -1.56 5.55 -15.67
C ALA A 47 -2.55 4.40 -15.45
N VAL A 48 -2.67 3.85 -14.24
CA VAL A 48 -3.58 2.74 -13.95
C VAL A 48 -5.04 3.09 -14.17
N GLU A 49 -5.42 4.36 -14.01
CA GLU A 49 -6.76 4.86 -14.29
C GLU A 49 -7.15 4.73 -15.78
N LEU A 50 -6.17 4.58 -16.66
CA LEU A 50 -6.36 4.40 -18.10
C LEU A 50 -6.33 2.93 -18.55
N ASN A 51 -6.00 2.00 -17.65
CA ASN A 51 -5.94 0.58 -17.99
C ASN A 51 -7.33 0.05 -18.38
N PRO A 52 -7.45 -0.73 -19.46
CA PRO A 52 -8.72 -1.34 -19.82
C PRO A 52 -9.18 -2.35 -18.76
N LEU A 53 -10.48 -2.46 -18.55
CA LEU A 53 -11.07 -3.37 -17.56
C LEU A 53 -11.28 -4.80 -18.08
N ASN A 54 -10.93 -5.06 -19.33
CA ASN A 54 -11.06 -6.37 -19.97
C ASN A 54 -9.94 -7.37 -19.61
N ASP A 55 -8.84 -6.90 -19.00
CA ASP A 55 -7.80 -7.76 -18.43
C ASP A 55 -7.63 -7.48 -16.92
N PRO A 56 -8.45 -8.11 -16.07
CA PRO A 56 -8.39 -7.89 -14.62
C PRO A 56 -7.09 -8.38 -13.99
N ASN A 57 -6.37 -9.34 -14.58
CA ASN A 57 -5.10 -9.81 -14.04
C ASN A 57 -4.01 -8.75 -14.25
N GLU A 58 -3.95 -8.15 -15.43
CA GLU A 58 -3.05 -7.01 -15.70
C GLU A 58 -3.36 -5.85 -14.76
N LEU A 59 -4.64 -5.57 -14.50
CA LEU A 59 -5.05 -4.52 -13.58
C LEU A 59 -4.60 -4.80 -12.13
N VAL A 60 -4.67 -6.05 -11.65
CA VAL A 60 -4.13 -6.43 -10.33
C VAL A 60 -2.63 -6.14 -10.25
N GLU A 61 -1.86 -6.57 -11.26
CA GLU A 61 -0.41 -6.35 -11.29
C GLU A 61 -0.05 -4.86 -11.35
N ALA A 62 -0.75 -4.09 -12.18
CA ALA A 62 -0.56 -2.64 -12.29
C ALA A 62 -0.85 -1.92 -10.97
N SER A 63 -1.96 -2.24 -10.31
CA SER A 63 -2.33 -1.65 -9.02
C SER A 63 -1.36 -2.02 -7.90
N LEU A 64 -0.92 -3.27 -7.82
CA LEU A 64 0.10 -3.68 -6.85
C LEU A 64 1.45 -3.00 -7.13
N ASN A 65 1.77 -2.72 -8.38
CA ASN A 65 2.97 -1.97 -8.74
C ASN A 65 2.88 -0.50 -8.30
N VAL A 66 1.70 0.13 -8.43
CA VAL A 66 1.44 1.45 -7.84
C VAL A 66 1.67 1.42 -6.33
N PHE A 67 1.12 0.45 -5.61
CA PHE A 67 1.30 0.33 -4.16
C PHE A 67 2.76 0.19 -3.75
N ARG A 68 3.54 -0.57 -4.52
CA ARG A 68 4.98 -0.73 -4.31
C ARG A 68 5.72 0.60 -4.36
N TRP A 69 5.49 1.37 -5.43
CA TRP A 69 6.26 2.58 -5.71
C TRP A 69 5.71 3.81 -4.99
N LYS A 70 4.38 3.97 -4.95
CA LYS A 70 3.73 5.12 -4.32
C LYS A 70 3.64 4.96 -2.81
N THR A 71 3.13 3.84 -2.29
CA THR A 71 2.78 3.71 -0.88
C THR A 71 3.87 3.02 -0.06
N ALA A 72 4.31 1.81 -0.44
CA ALA A 72 5.27 1.03 0.35
C ALA A 72 6.63 1.72 0.46
N SER A 73 7.05 2.46 -0.57
CA SER A 73 8.33 3.17 -0.60
C SER A 73 8.52 4.10 0.59
N TYR A 74 7.56 4.98 0.87
CA TYR A 74 7.70 5.97 1.95
C TYR A 74 7.06 5.54 3.27
N THR A 75 6.05 4.68 3.23
CA THR A 75 5.29 4.31 4.44
C THR A 75 6.03 3.25 5.26
N THR A 76 6.67 2.30 4.62
CA THR A 76 7.25 1.13 5.30
C THR A 76 8.72 0.89 4.95
N ILE A 77 9.10 0.93 3.67
CA ILE A 77 10.46 0.59 3.24
C ILE A 77 11.46 1.64 3.72
N ALA A 78 11.27 2.91 3.38
CA ALA A 78 12.23 3.96 3.71
C ALA A 78 12.40 4.17 5.23
N PRO A 79 11.35 4.18 6.08
CA PRO A 79 11.53 4.27 7.53
C PRO A 79 12.37 3.13 8.12
N LEU A 80 12.18 1.90 7.64
CA LEU A 80 13.00 0.74 8.04
C LEU A 80 14.46 0.91 7.57
N GLU A 81 14.67 1.31 6.32
CA GLU A 81 15.99 1.55 5.74
C GLU A 81 16.74 2.65 6.52
N PHE A 82 16.08 3.77 6.82
CA PHE A 82 16.67 4.87 7.60
C PHE A 82 17.10 4.41 8.99
N GLY A 83 16.24 3.65 9.69
CA GLY A 83 16.58 3.12 11.02
C GLY A 83 17.79 2.19 10.97
N MET A 84 17.90 1.33 9.98
CA MET A 84 19.02 0.41 9.79
C MET A 84 20.32 1.15 9.44
N LEU A 85 20.25 2.14 8.54
CA LEU A 85 21.41 2.99 8.18
C LEU A 85 21.90 3.80 9.38
N ALA A 86 20.98 4.37 10.16
CA ALA A 86 21.32 5.10 11.37
C ALA A 86 21.95 4.20 12.45
N ALA A 87 21.58 2.92 12.48
CA ALA A 87 22.19 1.91 13.34
C ALA A 87 23.55 1.39 12.82
N GLY A 88 24.01 1.87 11.65
CA GLY A 88 25.33 1.54 11.10
C GLY A 88 25.38 0.32 10.19
N LEU A 89 24.23 -0.18 9.69
CA LEU A 89 24.24 -1.23 8.68
C LEU A 89 24.80 -0.71 7.35
N SER A 90 25.36 -1.62 6.54
CA SER A 90 25.74 -1.30 5.18
C SER A 90 24.51 -0.88 4.35
N LYS A 91 24.72 -0.04 3.33
CA LYS A 91 23.63 0.39 2.44
C LYS A 91 22.88 -0.79 1.82
N ASP A 92 23.61 -1.78 1.34
CA ASP A 92 23.03 -2.94 0.66
C ASP A 92 22.25 -3.84 1.63
N ASP A 93 22.76 -4.06 2.84
CA ASP A 93 22.05 -4.84 3.87
C ASP A 93 20.82 -4.10 4.37
N ALA A 94 20.90 -2.80 4.64
CA ALA A 94 19.78 -1.99 5.06
C ALA A 94 18.65 -2.04 4.02
N ARG A 95 18.98 -1.80 2.74
CA ARG A 95 18.01 -1.85 1.64
C ARG A 95 17.40 -3.25 1.47
N ARG A 96 18.21 -4.30 1.50
CA ARG A 96 17.75 -5.68 1.39
C ARG A 96 16.75 -6.05 2.49
N HIS A 97 17.08 -5.75 3.75
CA HIS A 97 16.21 -6.04 4.88
C HIS A 97 14.96 -5.15 4.89
N ALA A 98 15.11 -3.87 4.57
CA ALA A 98 13.97 -2.96 4.47
C ALA A 98 12.97 -3.39 3.39
N LEU A 99 13.44 -3.87 2.24
CA LEU A 99 12.59 -4.43 1.20
C LEU A 99 11.92 -5.73 1.64
N ALA A 100 12.67 -6.64 2.27
CA ALA A 100 12.12 -7.93 2.69
C ALA A 100 10.97 -7.78 3.71
N VAL A 101 11.07 -6.83 4.63
CA VAL A 101 10.03 -6.55 5.64
C VAL A 101 9.01 -5.56 5.13
N GLY A 102 9.47 -4.45 4.56
CA GLY A 102 8.64 -3.28 4.27
C GLY A 102 7.78 -3.42 3.01
N LEU A 103 8.24 -4.13 1.97
CA LEU A 103 7.44 -4.27 0.76
C LEU A 103 6.14 -5.04 1.01
N PRO A 104 6.15 -6.26 1.55
CA PRO A 104 4.89 -6.95 1.83
C PRO A 104 4.02 -6.20 2.85
N LEU A 105 4.62 -5.53 3.84
CA LEU A 105 3.89 -4.72 4.81
C LEU A 105 3.17 -3.54 4.15
N GLY A 106 3.84 -2.82 3.26
CA GLY A 106 3.27 -1.66 2.56
C GLY A 106 2.16 -2.05 1.57
N LEU A 107 2.31 -3.19 0.89
CA LEU A 107 1.24 -3.75 0.05
C LEU A 107 0.02 -4.15 0.90
N ALA A 108 0.24 -4.83 2.03
CA ALA A 108 -0.83 -5.20 2.96
C ALA A 108 -1.55 -3.96 3.52
N PHE A 109 -0.81 -2.91 3.85
CA PHE A 109 -1.35 -1.64 4.33
C PHE A 109 -2.29 -0.99 3.31
N GLN A 110 -1.85 -0.86 2.04
CA GLN A 110 -2.70 -0.23 1.03
C GLN A 110 -3.93 -1.08 0.68
N LEU A 111 -3.77 -2.41 0.57
CA LEU A 111 -4.92 -3.30 0.39
C LEU A 111 -5.92 -3.21 1.55
N ALA A 112 -5.43 -3.02 2.78
CA ALA A 112 -6.30 -2.84 3.95
C ALA A 112 -7.02 -1.48 3.90
N ASP A 113 -6.36 -0.41 3.45
CA ASP A 113 -6.97 0.91 3.27
C ASP A 113 -8.09 0.87 2.22
N ASP A 114 -7.82 0.29 1.05
CA ASP A 114 -8.83 0.09 -0.02
C ASP A 114 -10.01 -0.77 0.47
N LEU A 115 -9.73 -1.82 1.24
CA LEU A 115 -10.76 -2.67 1.81
C LEU A 115 -11.61 -1.93 2.84
N LEU A 116 -11.01 -1.10 3.69
CA LEU A 116 -11.70 -0.29 4.70
C LEU A 116 -12.65 0.74 4.06
N ASP A 117 -12.32 1.26 2.88
CA ASP A 117 -13.21 2.14 2.13
C ASP A 117 -14.53 1.45 1.75
N VAL A 118 -14.52 0.13 1.61
CA VAL A 118 -15.69 -0.69 1.22
C VAL A 118 -16.44 -1.30 2.40
N VAL A 119 -15.70 -1.86 3.39
CA VAL A 119 -16.31 -2.59 4.52
C VAL A 119 -16.33 -1.79 5.81
N GLY A 120 -15.70 -0.62 5.84
CA GLY A 120 -15.65 0.25 6.99
C GLY A 120 -17.01 0.82 7.36
N SER A 121 -17.12 1.36 8.57
CA SER A 121 -18.28 2.17 8.96
C SER A 121 -17.87 3.64 8.98
N SER A 122 -18.73 4.51 8.47
CA SER A 122 -18.51 5.97 8.52
C SER A 122 -18.30 6.51 9.94
N ARG A 123 -18.79 5.78 10.96
CA ARG A 123 -18.57 6.11 12.38
C ARG A 123 -17.11 5.89 12.81
N ASN A 124 -16.43 4.90 12.23
CA ASN A 124 -15.05 4.54 12.59
C ASN A 124 -14.01 5.26 11.74
N THR A 125 -14.32 5.50 10.47
CA THR A 125 -13.38 6.12 9.51
C THR A 125 -13.51 7.63 9.39
N GLY A 126 -14.66 8.19 9.82
CA GLY A 126 -14.98 9.60 9.63
C GLY A 126 -15.25 9.99 8.16
N LYS A 127 -15.18 9.05 7.22
CA LYS A 127 -15.42 9.25 5.78
C LYS A 127 -16.63 8.43 5.33
N PRO A 128 -17.36 8.88 4.29
CA PRO A 128 -18.41 8.07 3.66
C PRO A 128 -17.78 6.80 3.06
N VAL A 129 -18.46 5.66 3.22
CA VAL A 129 -18.07 4.39 2.62
C VAL A 129 -18.16 4.46 1.10
N GLY A 130 -17.22 3.83 0.37
CA GLY A 130 -17.22 3.76 -1.07
C GLY A 130 -16.67 5.01 -1.78
N GLY A 131 -15.75 5.73 -1.16
CA GLY A 131 -15.08 6.90 -1.75
C GLY A 131 -14.35 6.54 -3.04
N ASP A 132 -13.55 5.49 -3.03
CA ASP A 132 -12.80 5.00 -4.18
C ASP A 132 -13.72 4.54 -5.33
N ILE A 133 -14.88 3.95 -4.98
CA ILE A 133 -15.89 3.58 -5.98
C ILE A 133 -16.49 4.84 -6.62
N ARG A 134 -16.84 5.86 -5.84
CA ARG A 134 -17.38 7.14 -6.37
C ARG A 134 -16.40 7.81 -7.32
N GLU A 135 -15.12 7.81 -6.97
CA GLU A 135 -14.05 8.35 -7.79
C GLU A 135 -13.75 7.48 -9.02
N GLY A 136 -14.17 6.22 -9.04
CA GLY A 136 -13.92 5.27 -10.12
C GLY A 136 -12.50 4.72 -10.15
N LYS A 137 -11.85 4.68 -8.99
CA LYS A 137 -10.49 4.14 -8.88
C LYS A 137 -10.43 2.68 -9.30
N ARG A 138 -9.42 2.34 -10.08
CA ARG A 138 -9.14 0.99 -10.55
C ARG A 138 -8.27 0.25 -9.55
N THR A 139 -8.93 -0.27 -8.49
CA THR A 139 -8.26 -0.95 -7.38
C THR A 139 -8.10 -2.46 -7.63
N VAL A 140 -7.24 -3.10 -6.84
CA VAL A 140 -7.11 -4.57 -6.81
C VAL A 140 -8.47 -5.22 -6.47
N LEU A 141 -9.27 -4.60 -5.60
CA LEU A 141 -10.58 -5.11 -5.20
C LEU A 141 -11.55 -5.15 -6.38
N LEU A 142 -11.58 -4.10 -7.22
CA LEU A 142 -12.35 -4.09 -8.46
C LEU A 142 -11.89 -5.18 -9.42
N ALA A 143 -10.58 -5.29 -9.64
CA ALA A 143 -10.01 -6.27 -10.56
C ALA A 143 -10.33 -7.71 -10.12
N ASP A 144 -10.20 -8.02 -8.83
CA ASP A 144 -10.57 -9.31 -8.26
C ASP A 144 -12.08 -9.59 -8.43
N ALA A 145 -12.94 -8.57 -8.26
CA ALA A 145 -14.38 -8.70 -8.47
C ALA A 145 -14.72 -9.00 -9.94
N ILE A 146 -14.15 -8.25 -10.89
CA ILE A 146 -14.34 -8.48 -12.32
C ILE A 146 -13.87 -9.89 -12.73
N ASN A 147 -12.74 -10.34 -12.17
CA ASN A 147 -12.17 -11.65 -12.49
C ASN A 147 -13.06 -12.81 -12.04
N ALA A 148 -13.66 -12.68 -10.85
CA ALA A 148 -14.50 -13.72 -10.25
C ALA A 148 -16.01 -13.63 -10.64
N ALA A 149 -16.44 -12.55 -11.28
CA ALA A 149 -17.80 -12.26 -11.66
C ALA A 149 -18.32 -13.18 -12.80
N ASP A 150 -19.59 -13.51 -12.77
CA ASP A 150 -20.28 -14.03 -13.94
C ASP A 150 -20.43 -12.96 -15.06
N ASP A 151 -20.89 -13.35 -16.24
CA ASP A 151 -20.98 -12.44 -17.40
C ASP A 151 -21.91 -11.24 -17.17
N GLY A 152 -22.94 -11.39 -16.35
CA GLY A 152 -23.88 -10.31 -16.02
C GLY A 152 -23.26 -9.32 -15.04
N GLN A 153 -22.72 -9.84 -13.95
CA GLN A 153 -22.03 -9.07 -12.91
C GLN A 153 -20.81 -8.33 -13.48
N ARG A 154 -20.06 -9.01 -14.35
CA ARG A 154 -18.87 -8.41 -15.01
C ARG A 154 -19.24 -7.21 -15.88
N ARG A 155 -20.28 -7.36 -16.70
CA ARG A 155 -20.78 -6.23 -17.52
C ARG A 155 -21.25 -5.09 -16.64
N GLU A 156 -22.02 -5.38 -15.59
CA GLU A 156 -22.53 -4.38 -14.64
C GLU A 156 -21.38 -3.59 -13.99
N LEU A 157 -20.31 -4.27 -13.53
CA LEU A 157 -19.13 -3.62 -12.97
C LEU A 157 -18.39 -2.75 -14.00
N ILE A 158 -18.14 -3.29 -15.19
CA ILE A 158 -17.43 -2.53 -16.25
C ILE A 158 -18.24 -1.29 -16.64
N ASP A 159 -19.53 -1.42 -16.90
CA ASP A 159 -20.41 -0.29 -17.25
C ASP A 159 -20.41 0.80 -16.18
N MET A 160 -20.39 0.41 -14.88
CA MET A 160 -20.29 1.37 -13.78
C MET A 160 -18.96 2.13 -13.75
N TRP A 161 -17.84 1.47 -14.06
CA TRP A 161 -16.52 2.09 -14.01
C TRP A 161 -16.17 2.88 -15.27
N GLU A 162 -16.79 2.58 -16.40
CA GLU A 162 -16.65 3.35 -17.64
C GLU A 162 -17.56 4.58 -17.67
N ALA A 163 -18.52 4.70 -16.77
CA ALA A 163 -19.36 5.89 -16.63
C ALA A 163 -18.57 7.06 -16.01
N ASP A 164 -18.93 8.31 -16.39
CA ASP A 164 -18.30 9.53 -15.87
C ASP A 164 -18.50 9.72 -14.36
N SER A 165 -19.60 9.23 -13.81
CA SER A 165 -19.93 9.34 -12.39
C SER A 165 -20.76 8.16 -11.91
N ARG A 166 -20.74 7.91 -10.60
CA ARG A 166 -21.49 6.83 -9.94
C ARG A 166 -22.41 7.39 -8.89
N SER A 167 -23.70 7.07 -9.00
CA SER A 167 -24.71 7.39 -8.00
C SER A 167 -24.50 6.56 -6.72
N GLU A 168 -25.07 7.02 -5.60
CA GLU A 168 -25.00 6.29 -4.33
C GLU A 168 -25.57 4.86 -4.45
N THR A 169 -26.64 4.68 -5.25
CA THR A 169 -27.22 3.36 -5.51
C THR A 169 -26.21 2.46 -6.23
N GLN A 170 -25.45 2.98 -7.19
CA GLN A 170 -24.40 2.23 -7.89
C GLN A 170 -23.23 1.90 -6.97
N VAL A 171 -22.84 2.82 -6.07
CA VAL A 171 -21.81 2.55 -5.05
C VAL A 171 -22.23 1.38 -4.16
N GLN A 172 -23.46 1.38 -3.63
CA GLN A 172 -23.98 0.29 -2.82
C GLN A 172 -24.02 -1.02 -3.60
N ARG A 173 -24.45 -0.96 -4.86
CA ARG A 173 -24.50 -2.14 -5.73
C ARG A 173 -23.11 -2.71 -6.01
N ALA A 174 -22.10 -1.87 -6.23
CA ALA A 174 -20.72 -2.32 -6.39
C ALA A 174 -20.18 -3.02 -5.13
N ILE A 175 -20.49 -2.48 -3.93
CA ILE A 175 -20.12 -3.11 -2.66
C ILE A 175 -20.77 -4.50 -2.51
N GLU A 176 -22.05 -4.63 -2.87
CA GLU A 176 -22.74 -5.94 -2.89
C GLU A 176 -22.04 -6.92 -3.84
N LEU A 177 -21.69 -6.47 -5.05
CA LEU A 177 -20.99 -7.29 -6.04
C LEU A 177 -19.60 -7.73 -5.54
N PHE A 178 -18.85 -6.86 -4.88
CA PHE A 178 -17.56 -7.22 -4.27
C PHE A 178 -17.72 -8.31 -3.19
N GLY A 179 -18.83 -8.30 -2.45
CA GLY A 179 -19.17 -9.37 -1.53
C GLY A 179 -19.56 -10.66 -2.23
N GLN A 180 -20.46 -10.59 -3.23
CA GLN A 180 -21.02 -11.74 -3.96
C GLN A 180 -19.95 -12.48 -4.78
N THR A 181 -19.03 -11.76 -5.40
CA THR A 181 -17.91 -12.34 -6.18
C THR A 181 -16.81 -12.92 -5.29
N GLY A 182 -16.82 -12.63 -3.98
CA GLY A 182 -15.78 -13.07 -3.05
C GLY A 182 -14.52 -12.19 -3.04
N ALA A 183 -14.50 -11.07 -3.77
CA ALA A 183 -13.34 -10.15 -3.85
C ALA A 183 -12.92 -9.63 -2.48
N ILE A 184 -13.88 -9.33 -1.59
CA ILE A 184 -13.62 -8.92 -0.20
C ILE A 184 -12.86 -10.01 0.56
N ALA A 185 -13.27 -11.28 0.43
CA ALA A 185 -12.59 -12.39 1.09
C ALA A 185 -11.18 -12.62 0.51
N GLN A 186 -11.05 -12.51 -0.81
CA GLN A 186 -9.76 -12.62 -1.49
C GLN A 186 -8.77 -11.51 -1.04
N SER A 187 -9.24 -10.27 -0.93
CA SER A 187 -8.44 -9.16 -0.41
C SER A 187 -7.96 -9.42 1.03
N ARG A 188 -8.85 -9.91 1.92
CA ARG A 188 -8.47 -10.30 3.29
C ARG A 188 -7.38 -11.37 3.33
N ASN A 189 -7.51 -12.41 2.49
CA ASN A 189 -6.51 -13.48 2.40
C ASN A 189 -5.17 -12.92 1.91
N ARG A 190 -5.17 -12.08 0.87
CA ARG A 190 -3.96 -11.44 0.34
C ARG A 190 -3.26 -10.56 1.40
N ILE A 191 -4.03 -9.80 2.17
CA ILE A 191 -3.52 -8.99 3.30
C ILE A 191 -2.86 -9.90 4.36
N ALA A 192 -3.53 -11.01 4.72
CA ALA A 192 -3.00 -11.96 5.72
C ALA A 192 -1.69 -12.62 5.25
N ASP A 193 -1.61 -13.04 3.99
CA ASP A 193 -0.41 -13.65 3.40
C ASP A 193 0.76 -12.67 3.35
N LEU A 194 0.52 -11.43 2.96
CA LEU A 194 1.52 -10.37 2.93
C LEU A 194 2.01 -10.01 4.33
N TRP A 195 1.12 -9.94 5.30
CA TRP A 195 1.50 -9.75 6.71
C TRP A 195 2.35 -10.92 7.21
N HIS A 196 1.97 -12.15 6.87
CA HIS A 196 2.75 -13.34 7.25
C HIS A 196 4.15 -13.30 6.62
N ALA A 197 4.28 -12.90 5.36
CA ALA A 197 5.57 -12.73 4.69
C ALA A 197 6.44 -11.67 5.38
N SER A 198 5.87 -10.51 5.73
CA SER A 198 6.58 -9.46 6.47
C SER A 198 7.06 -9.95 7.85
N LYS A 199 6.17 -10.62 8.60
CA LYS A 199 6.52 -11.19 9.92
C LYS A 199 7.60 -12.25 9.82
N SER A 200 7.56 -13.10 8.80
CA SER A 200 8.60 -14.10 8.54
C SER A 200 9.95 -13.45 8.23
N ALA A 201 9.95 -12.35 7.46
CA ALA A 201 11.16 -11.57 7.18
C ALA A 201 11.74 -10.93 8.45
N ILE A 202 10.90 -10.40 9.36
CA ILE A 202 11.34 -9.90 10.67
C ILE A 202 11.99 -11.03 11.49
N ASN A 203 11.37 -12.20 11.52
CA ASN A 203 11.90 -13.36 12.26
C ASN A 203 13.24 -13.84 11.72
N ALA A 204 13.49 -13.66 10.43
CA ALA A 204 14.77 -14.00 9.79
C ALA A 204 15.90 -12.98 10.06
N LEU A 205 15.60 -11.80 10.62
CA LEU A 205 16.62 -10.84 11.01
C LEU A 205 17.50 -11.41 12.14
N ASN A 206 18.79 -11.14 12.08
CA ASN A 206 19.73 -11.52 13.14
C ASN A 206 19.59 -10.61 14.38
N LEU A 207 18.44 -10.66 15.03
CA LEU A 207 18.08 -9.90 16.23
C LEU A 207 17.63 -10.86 17.33
N SER A 208 17.81 -10.46 18.59
CA SER A 208 17.22 -11.20 19.73
C SER A 208 15.68 -11.07 19.70
N GLU A 209 14.98 -12.05 20.25
CA GLU A 209 13.52 -12.05 20.36
C GLU A 209 12.99 -10.79 21.08
N TYR A 210 13.70 -10.32 22.10
CA TYR A 210 13.42 -9.07 22.79
C TYR A 210 13.36 -7.84 21.86
N ARG A 211 14.16 -7.83 20.79
CA ARG A 211 14.18 -6.74 19.78
C ARG A 211 13.21 -6.98 18.64
N LYS A 212 12.91 -8.23 18.31
CA LYS A 212 11.93 -8.57 17.26
C LYS A 212 10.50 -8.26 17.68
N SER A 213 10.13 -8.57 18.95
CA SER A 213 8.77 -8.39 19.43
C SER A 213 8.24 -6.96 19.28
N PRO A 214 8.94 -5.88 19.73
CA PRO A 214 8.50 -4.51 19.48
C PRO A 214 8.41 -4.14 18.01
N LEU A 215 9.29 -4.69 17.15
CA LEU A 215 9.25 -4.44 15.72
C LEU A 215 8.00 -5.08 15.09
N VAL A 216 7.68 -6.32 15.46
CA VAL A 216 6.44 -6.98 15.03
C VAL A 216 5.20 -6.20 15.49
N GLU A 217 5.18 -5.73 16.74
CA GLU A 217 4.08 -4.93 17.28
C GLU A 217 3.91 -3.59 16.54
N ALA A 218 5.01 -2.92 16.24
CA ALA A 218 4.98 -1.68 15.46
C ALA A 218 4.44 -1.92 14.04
N CYS A 219 4.95 -2.95 13.36
CA CYS A 219 4.51 -3.31 12.01
C CYS A 219 3.03 -3.76 11.98
N ALA A 220 2.56 -4.48 12.99
CA ALA A 220 1.18 -4.95 13.06
C ALA A 220 0.14 -3.81 13.14
N ARG A 221 0.54 -2.57 13.45
CA ARG A 221 -0.35 -1.41 13.44
C ARG A 221 -0.77 -0.98 12.03
N PHE A 222 0.00 -1.36 11.03
CA PHE A 222 -0.31 -1.09 9.63
C PHE A 222 -1.38 -2.02 9.06
N VAL A 223 -1.72 -3.12 9.76
CA VAL A 223 -2.67 -4.15 9.29
C VAL A 223 -3.66 -4.52 10.40
N PRO A 224 -4.52 -3.57 10.84
CA PRO A 224 -5.35 -3.75 12.04
C PRO A 224 -6.37 -4.89 11.92
N ASP A 225 -6.94 -5.13 10.74
CA ASP A 225 -8.01 -6.12 10.53
C ASP A 225 -7.53 -7.57 10.57
N VAL A 226 -6.24 -7.82 10.38
CA VAL A 226 -5.65 -9.17 10.51
C VAL A 226 -5.65 -9.64 11.97
N ARG A 227 -5.77 -8.71 12.93
CA ARG A 227 -5.83 -9.04 14.37
C ARG A 227 -7.22 -9.47 14.84
N ALA A 228 -8.28 -9.09 14.13
CA ALA A 228 -9.65 -9.37 14.55
C ALA A 228 -10.12 -10.79 14.19
N ASN A 229 -9.36 -11.53 13.39
CA ASN A 229 -9.70 -12.86 12.88
C ASN A 229 -8.59 -13.91 13.07
N ALA A 230 -7.61 -13.67 13.93
CA ALA A 230 -6.60 -14.64 14.40
C ALA A 230 -6.88 -15.04 15.90
#